data_665f07ed3e04c7dbe2078a419465da1f
#
_entry.id   665f07ed3e04c7dbe2078a419465da1f
#
_cell.length_a   1.000
_cell.length_b   1.000
_cell.length_c   1.000
_cell.angle_alpha   90.00
_cell.angle_beta   90.00
_cell.angle_gamma   90.00
#
_symmetry.space_group_name_H-M   'P 1'
#
loop_
_entity.id
_entity.type
_entity.pdbx_description
1 polymer ?
#
loop_
_entity_poly.entity_id
_entity_poly.type
_entity_poly.pdbx_seq_one_letter_code
_entity_poly.pdbx_strand_id
1 'polypeptide(L)'
;MQFDRILTLVSLTACLLAPMASAQEASYVQHENVVYGETDGVGLVMDVFTPRGDGNGLGIVDVVSGAWHSDRGKIRDHARAQVFQILCNEGYTVFAVRPGSITKFGALEMIDHLNEGIRWVKGHADAYRIDPDRLGLMGASAGGHLACLAAVTATLGESSGDNDAPSAVGTDVRAVAVFFPPTDFLDFGGQVVDARADDGFGQVVRGLAFPQGLRDESDLEVSKALKLISPAHLVTPQSPPFLLIHGDADPVVPLQQSQRMLDALIQAGGPAELIVKKGGGHPWLTMHEEVKVMADWFNRQLEAK
;
A
#
# COMPACT_ATOMS: atom_id res chain seq x y z
N MET A 1 -56.49 -67.68 -18.50
CA MET A 1 -56.69 -66.38 -17.86
C MET A 1 -55.59 -66.21 -16.86
N GLN A 2 -54.53 -65.50 -17.28
CA GLN A 2 -53.34 -65.24 -16.50
C GLN A 2 -53.30 -63.74 -16.13
N PHE A 3 -53.29 -63.42 -14.85
CA PHE A 3 -53.22 -62.07 -14.34
C PHE A 3 -51.75 -61.71 -14.07
N ASP A 4 -51.18 -60.84 -14.89
CA ASP A 4 -49.89 -60.25 -14.66
C ASP A 4 -49.99 -59.13 -13.59
N ARG A 5 -49.21 -59.26 -12.54
CA ARG A 5 -49.04 -58.24 -11.48
C ARG A 5 -47.87 -57.37 -11.88
N ILE A 6 -48.11 -56.12 -12.20
CA ILE A 6 -47.08 -55.07 -12.38
C ILE A 6 -46.69 -54.56 -11.01
N LEU A 7 -45.45 -54.80 -10.64
CA LEU A 7 -44.80 -54.24 -9.43
C LEU A 7 -44.23 -52.88 -9.81
N THR A 8 -44.83 -51.79 -9.30
CA THR A 8 -44.31 -50.45 -9.43
C THR A 8 -43.26 -50.16 -8.37
N LEU A 9 -42.00 -50.05 -8.77
CA LEU A 9 -40.88 -49.68 -7.90
C LEU A 9 -40.88 -48.16 -7.73
N VAL A 10 -41.23 -47.66 -6.54
CA VAL A 10 -41.08 -46.25 -6.17
C VAL A 10 -39.64 -46.01 -5.71
N SER A 11 -38.85 -45.35 -6.55
CA SER A 11 -37.50 -44.96 -6.21
C SER A 11 -37.55 -43.68 -5.38
N LEU A 12 -37.21 -43.80 -4.09
CA LEU A 12 -37.10 -42.67 -3.16
C LEU A 12 -35.72 -42.04 -3.33
N THR A 13 -35.62 -40.96 -4.11
CA THR A 13 -34.39 -40.19 -4.25
C THR A 13 -34.21 -39.30 -3.01
N ALA A 14 -33.35 -39.71 -2.10
CA ALA A 14 -32.96 -38.90 -0.94
C ALA A 14 -32.03 -37.77 -1.46
N CYS A 15 -32.55 -36.53 -1.55
CA CYS A 15 -31.74 -35.34 -1.73
C CYS A 15 -30.89 -35.10 -0.49
N LEU A 16 -29.61 -35.46 -0.56
CA LEU A 16 -28.63 -35.05 0.42
C LEU A 16 -28.40 -33.53 0.27
N LEU A 17 -29.03 -32.76 1.14
CA LEU A 17 -28.71 -31.35 1.36
C LEU A 17 -27.30 -31.32 1.98
N ALA A 18 -26.29 -31.10 1.15
CA ALA A 18 -24.97 -30.75 1.64
C ALA A 18 -25.11 -29.44 2.44
N PRO A 19 -24.52 -29.32 3.65
CA PRO A 19 -24.52 -28.07 4.38
C PRO A 19 -23.83 -27.05 3.51
N MET A 20 -24.53 -25.96 3.14
CA MET A 20 -23.89 -24.78 2.56
C MET A 20 -22.87 -24.30 3.60
N ALA A 21 -21.58 -24.35 3.24
CA ALA A 21 -20.56 -23.71 4.05
C ALA A 21 -21.00 -22.27 4.27
N SER A 22 -21.26 -21.89 5.50
CA SER A 22 -21.57 -20.51 5.86
C SER A 22 -20.38 -19.68 5.38
N ALA A 23 -20.59 -18.75 4.47
CA ALA A 23 -19.57 -17.76 4.14
C ALA A 23 -19.21 -17.10 5.48
N GLN A 24 -17.96 -17.26 5.89
CA GLN A 24 -17.47 -16.65 7.12
C GLN A 24 -17.62 -15.13 6.93
N GLU A 25 -18.45 -14.49 7.79
CA GLU A 25 -18.62 -13.04 7.71
C GLU A 25 -17.25 -12.36 7.80
N ALA A 26 -17.01 -11.37 6.94
CA ALA A 26 -15.80 -10.58 7.00
C ALA A 26 -15.68 -9.93 8.38
N SER A 27 -14.48 -9.90 8.97
CA SER A 27 -14.23 -9.31 10.28
C SER A 27 -14.33 -7.79 10.30
N TYR A 28 -14.65 -7.18 9.17
CA TYR A 28 -14.67 -5.72 8.98
C TYR A 28 -15.97 -5.25 8.30
N VAL A 29 -16.22 -3.95 8.43
CA VAL A 29 -17.16 -3.19 7.60
C VAL A 29 -16.36 -2.36 6.61
N GLN A 30 -16.72 -2.40 5.32
CA GLN A 30 -16.09 -1.60 4.27
C GLN A 30 -16.97 -0.40 3.94
N HIS A 31 -16.39 0.80 4.02
CA HIS A 31 -16.98 2.05 3.54
C HIS A 31 -16.30 2.43 2.24
N GLU A 32 -17.02 2.27 1.15
CA GLU A 32 -16.47 2.45 -0.19
C GLU A 32 -16.49 3.91 -0.65
N ASN A 33 -15.44 4.32 -1.38
CA ASN A 33 -15.36 5.62 -2.07
C ASN A 33 -15.55 6.83 -1.15
N VAL A 34 -14.96 6.80 0.04
CA VAL A 34 -14.87 7.98 0.90
C VAL A 34 -14.00 9.02 0.18
N VAL A 35 -14.56 10.18 -0.12
CA VAL A 35 -13.83 11.28 -0.77
C VAL A 35 -12.95 11.95 0.26
N TYR A 36 -11.64 12.04 -0.01
CA TYR A 36 -10.69 12.70 0.86
C TYR A 36 -10.11 14.00 0.27
N GLY A 37 -10.30 14.23 -1.03
CA GLY A 37 -9.85 15.43 -1.72
C GLY A 37 -10.36 15.49 -3.16
N GLU A 38 -9.97 16.54 -3.86
CA GLU A 38 -10.23 16.76 -5.27
C GLU A 38 -9.04 17.46 -5.91
N THR A 39 -8.61 17.00 -7.08
CA THR A 39 -7.55 17.62 -7.87
C THR A 39 -7.90 17.56 -9.35
N ASP A 40 -7.71 18.65 -10.09
CA ASP A 40 -7.93 18.74 -11.54
C ASP A 40 -9.29 18.18 -12.01
N GLY A 41 -10.35 18.40 -11.22
CA GLY A 41 -11.70 17.88 -11.48
C GLY A 41 -11.83 16.36 -11.28
N VAL A 42 -10.90 15.73 -10.54
CA VAL A 42 -10.95 14.30 -10.18
C VAL A 42 -11.09 14.19 -8.67
N GLY A 43 -12.15 13.50 -8.23
CA GLY A 43 -12.31 13.15 -6.82
C GLY A 43 -11.28 12.12 -6.39
N LEU A 44 -10.52 12.43 -5.33
CA LEU A 44 -9.59 11.53 -4.67
C LEU A 44 -10.36 10.72 -3.64
N VAL A 45 -10.27 9.40 -3.72
CA VAL A 45 -11.10 8.50 -2.93
C VAL A 45 -10.29 7.40 -2.25
N MET A 46 -10.79 6.95 -1.10
CA MET A 46 -10.31 5.78 -0.39
C MET A 46 -11.46 4.87 -0.03
N ASP A 47 -11.17 3.61 0.27
CA ASP A 47 -12.10 2.75 0.99
C ASP A 47 -11.61 2.63 2.44
N VAL A 48 -12.53 2.65 3.40
CA VAL A 48 -12.19 2.52 4.82
C VAL A 48 -12.74 1.20 5.34
N PHE A 49 -11.86 0.42 5.96
CA PHE A 49 -12.19 -0.86 6.57
C PHE A 49 -12.11 -0.71 8.09
N THR A 50 -13.25 -0.83 8.77
CA THR A 50 -13.33 -0.75 10.23
C THR A 50 -13.57 -2.14 10.81
N PRO A 51 -12.90 -2.53 11.92
CA PRO A 51 -13.16 -3.81 12.56
C PRO A 51 -14.61 -3.91 13.03
N ARG A 52 -15.22 -5.12 12.96
CA ARG A 52 -16.57 -5.36 13.50
C ARG A 52 -16.58 -5.43 15.03
N GLY A 53 -15.43 -5.75 15.64
CA GLY A 53 -15.26 -5.76 17.10
C GLY A 53 -14.71 -4.42 17.61
N ASP A 54 -14.20 -4.46 18.83
CA ASP A 54 -13.50 -3.32 19.40
C ASP A 54 -12.21 -3.06 18.63
N GLY A 55 -11.99 -1.80 18.21
CA GLY A 55 -10.75 -1.38 17.59
C GLY A 55 -9.62 -1.23 18.63
N ASN A 56 -8.37 -1.37 18.17
CA ASN A 56 -7.19 -1.18 19.01
C ASN A 56 -6.77 0.30 19.15
N GLY A 57 -7.51 1.22 18.53
CA GLY A 57 -7.22 2.66 18.54
C GLY A 57 -6.09 3.07 17.58
N LEU A 58 -5.71 2.21 16.64
CA LEU A 58 -4.63 2.47 15.69
C LEU A 58 -5.15 2.45 14.25
N GLY A 59 -4.54 3.28 13.39
CA GLY A 59 -4.85 3.37 11.97
C GLY A 59 -3.69 2.92 11.08
N ILE A 60 -4.02 2.23 9.99
CA ILE A 60 -3.07 1.89 8.92
C ILE A 60 -3.54 2.57 7.63
N VAL A 61 -2.68 3.36 7.02
CA VAL A 61 -2.87 3.86 5.65
C VAL A 61 -2.27 2.84 4.70
N ASP A 62 -3.12 2.23 3.87
CA ASP A 62 -2.72 1.29 2.82
C ASP A 62 -2.71 2.01 1.47
N VAL A 63 -1.55 2.13 0.84
CA VAL A 63 -1.38 2.78 -0.46
C VAL A 63 -1.76 1.82 -1.57
N VAL A 64 -2.98 1.96 -2.06
CA VAL A 64 -3.54 1.07 -3.08
C VAL A 64 -3.14 1.54 -4.48
N SER A 65 -2.04 0.98 -4.99
CA SER A 65 -1.53 1.23 -6.33
C SER A 65 -0.79 0.00 -6.87
N GLY A 66 -1.08 -0.42 -8.08
CA GLY A 66 -0.36 -1.48 -8.77
C GLY A 66 0.05 -1.00 -10.16
N ALA A 67 1.34 -1.12 -10.51
CA ALA A 67 1.94 -0.48 -11.70
C ALA A 67 1.54 1.01 -11.81
N TRP A 68 1.45 1.70 -10.68
CA TRP A 68 1.01 3.09 -10.51
C TRP A 68 -0.40 3.39 -11.04
N HIS A 69 -1.27 2.38 -11.08
CA HIS A 69 -2.71 2.53 -11.28
C HIS A 69 -3.43 2.28 -9.95
N SER A 70 -4.40 3.13 -9.62
CA SER A 70 -5.13 3.11 -8.35
C SER A 70 -6.63 2.83 -8.57
N ASP A 71 -6.95 1.90 -9.45
CA ASP A 71 -8.32 1.47 -9.70
C ASP A 71 -8.83 0.51 -8.60
N ARG A 72 -10.15 0.26 -8.59
CA ARG A 72 -10.80 -0.64 -7.63
C ARG A 72 -10.31 -2.09 -7.72
N GLY A 73 -9.71 -2.50 -8.83
CA GLY A 73 -9.08 -3.81 -8.98
C GLY A 73 -7.97 -4.02 -7.97
N LYS A 74 -7.22 -2.95 -7.66
CA LYS A 74 -6.09 -3.00 -6.72
C LYS A 74 -6.54 -3.23 -5.27
N ILE A 75 -7.70 -2.67 -4.86
CA ILE A 75 -8.32 -3.01 -3.56
C ILE A 75 -8.62 -4.52 -3.50
N ARG A 76 -9.16 -5.11 -4.58
CA ARG A 76 -9.42 -6.55 -4.62
C ARG A 76 -8.14 -7.39 -4.55
N ASP A 77 -7.03 -6.91 -5.09
CA ASP A 77 -5.73 -7.60 -4.99
C ASP A 77 -5.24 -7.64 -3.53
N HIS A 78 -5.34 -6.51 -2.79
CA HIS A 78 -5.04 -6.46 -1.35
C HIS A 78 -6.02 -7.33 -0.52
N ALA A 79 -7.30 -7.34 -0.87
CA ALA A 79 -8.29 -8.23 -0.24
C ALA A 79 -7.96 -9.72 -0.45
N ARG A 80 -7.48 -10.12 -1.65
CA ARG A 80 -7.03 -11.50 -1.92
C ARG A 80 -5.81 -11.89 -1.09
N ALA A 81 -4.90 -10.95 -0.84
CA ALA A 81 -3.78 -11.11 0.08
C ALA A 81 -4.20 -11.09 1.56
N GLN A 82 -5.51 -10.99 1.85
CA GLN A 82 -6.11 -10.93 3.19
C GLN A 82 -5.65 -9.72 4.04
N VAL A 83 -5.15 -8.66 3.43
CA VAL A 83 -4.63 -7.47 4.14
C VAL A 83 -5.70 -6.92 5.09
N PHE A 84 -6.90 -6.61 4.58
CA PHE A 84 -7.97 -6.01 5.39
C PHE A 84 -8.49 -6.97 6.45
N GLN A 85 -8.61 -8.27 6.12
CA GLN A 85 -9.06 -9.29 7.05
C GLN A 85 -8.10 -9.44 8.24
N ILE A 86 -6.80 -9.50 7.97
CA ILE A 86 -5.76 -9.70 8.99
C ILE A 86 -5.65 -8.46 9.87
N LEU A 87 -5.51 -7.27 9.28
CA LEU A 87 -5.35 -6.03 10.04
C LEU A 87 -6.60 -5.68 10.87
N CYS A 88 -7.80 -5.86 10.32
CA CYS A 88 -9.02 -5.62 11.08
C CYS A 88 -9.26 -6.69 12.17
N ASN A 89 -8.76 -7.92 12.02
CA ASN A 89 -8.75 -8.90 13.11
C ASN A 89 -7.87 -8.47 14.29
N GLU A 90 -6.75 -7.77 14.01
CA GLU A 90 -5.90 -7.17 15.02
C GLU A 90 -6.48 -5.85 15.59
N GLY A 91 -7.65 -5.42 15.13
CA GLY A 91 -8.35 -4.23 15.61
C GLY A 91 -7.96 -2.92 14.89
N TYR A 92 -7.13 -2.96 13.86
CA TYR A 92 -6.78 -1.77 13.08
C TYR A 92 -7.95 -1.27 12.25
N THR A 93 -8.10 0.06 12.15
CA THR A 93 -8.84 0.70 11.06
C THR A 93 -7.90 0.89 9.88
N VAL A 94 -8.28 0.41 8.68
CA VAL A 94 -7.44 0.48 7.48
C VAL A 94 -8.03 1.47 6.48
N PHE A 95 -7.24 2.44 6.06
CA PHE A 95 -7.57 3.47 5.09
C PHE A 95 -6.87 3.14 3.76
N ALA A 96 -7.59 2.50 2.85
CA ALA A 96 -7.09 2.08 1.54
C ALA A 96 -7.11 3.25 0.56
N VAL A 97 -6.07 4.10 0.62
CA VAL A 97 -5.94 5.35 -0.13
C VAL A 97 -5.56 5.05 -1.58
N ARG A 98 -6.29 5.65 -2.53
CA ARG A 98 -6.03 5.60 -3.97
C ARG A 98 -5.49 6.96 -4.45
N PRO A 99 -4.17 7.14 -4.57
CA PRO A 99 -3.56 8.47 -4.79
C PRO A 99 -3.55 8.94 -6.26
N GLY A 100 -4.43 8.40 -7.10
CA GLY A 100 -4.45 8.69 -8.53
C GLY A 100 -3.66 7.65 -9.35
N SER A 101 -3.63 7.83 -10.66
CA SER A 101 -3.04 6.86 -11.61
C SER A 101 -2.09 7.53 -12.59
N ILE A 102 -1.05 6.81 -13.02
CA ILE A 102 -0.03 7.24 -13.98
C ILE A 102 -0.60 7.71 -15.33
N THR A 103 -1.83 7.34 -15.66
CA THR A 103 -2.53 7.82 -16.85
C THR A 103 -2.80 9.33 -16.84
N LYS A 104 -2.72 9.97 -15.67
CA LYS A 104 -2.95 11.41 -15.49
C LYS A 104 -1.88 12.10 -14.65
N PHE A 105 -1.27 11.43 -13.69
CA PHE A 105 -0.43 12.02 -12.65
C PHE A 105 0.96 11.40 -12.62
N GLY A 106 1.99 12.21 -12.39
CA GLY A 106 3.33 11.75 -12.07
C GLY A 106 3.46 11.28 -10.62
N ALA A 107 4.64 10.75 -10.27
CA ALA A 107 4.87 10.22 -8.93
C ALA A 107 4.75 11.30 -7.84
N LEU A 108 5.28 12.49 -8.06
CA LEU A 108 5.22 13.58 -7.08
C LEU A 108 3.79 14.09 -6.86
N GLU A 109 2.98 14.19 -7.92
CA GLU A 109 1.56 14.53 -7.81
C GLU A 109 0.79 13.43 -7.03
N MET A 110 1.11 12.14 -7.26
CA MET A 110 0.53 11.04 -6.47
C MET A 110 0.96 11.11 -4.99
N ILE A 111 2.17 11.59 -4.69
CA ILE A 111 2.61 11.83 -3.31
C ILE A 111 1.81 12.98 -2.67
N ASP A 112 1.54 14.05 -3.39
CA ASP A 112 0.70 15.15 -2.89
C ASP A 112 -0.71 14.63 -2.55
N HIS A 113 -1.29 13.80 -3.41
CA HIS A 113 -2.59 13.17 -3.15
C HIS A 113 -2.56 12.21 -1.94
N LEU A 114 -1.49 11.40 -1.81
CA LEU A 114 -1.32 10.51 -0.65
C LEU A 114 -1.18 11.32 0.64
N ASN A 115 -0.41 12.39 0.61
CA ASN A 115 -0.23 13.32 1.72
C ASN A 115 -1.56 13.99 2.13
N GLU A 116 -2.41 14.36 1.17
CA GLU A 116 -3.77 14.84 1.43
C GLU A 116 -4.60 13.75 2.12
N GLY A 117 -4.51 12.50 1.65
CA GLY A 117 -5.16 11.35 2.29
C GLY A 117 -4.69 11.13 3.73
N ILE A 118 -3.39 11.21 4.00
CA ILE A 118 -2.83 11.08 5.37
C ILE A 118 -3.36 12.21 6.27
N ARG A 119 -3.36 13.46 5.79
CA ARG A 119 -3.92 14.60 6.55
C ARG A 119 -5.42 14.43 6.80
N TRP A 120 -6.16 13.93 5.81
CA TRP A 120 -7.58 13.63 5.98
C TRP A 120 -7.80 12.59 7.08
N VAL A 121 -7.03 11.50 7.10
CA VAL A 121 -7.09 10.45 8.13
C VAL A 121 -6.80 11.05 9.51
N LYS A 122 -5.72 11.83 9.65
CA LYS A 122 -5.38 12.51 10.92
C LYS A 122 -6.47 13.47 11.37
N GLY A 123 -7.06 14.23 10.44
CA GLY A 123 -8.14 15.17 10.73
C GLY A 123 -9.48 14.51 11.10
N HIS A 124 -9.66 13.23 10.78
CA HIS A 124 -10.86 12.46 11.10
C HIS A 124 -10.61 11.36 12.17
N ALA A 125 -9.48 11.42 12.86
CA ALA A 125 -9.03 10.41 13.81
C ALA A 125 -10.09 10.13 14.89
N ASP A 126 -10.74 11.16 15.44
CA ASP A 126 -11.80 11.02 16.44
C ASP A 126 -13.01 10.22 15.92
N ALA A 127 -13.41 10.45 14.66
CA ALA A 127 -14.55 9.75 14.05
C ALA A 127 -14.29 8.24 13.91
N TYR A 128 -13.03 7.86 13.70
CA TYR A 128 -12.60 6.47 13.58
C TYR A 128 -12.02 5.90 14.88
N ARG A 129 -11.95 6.71 15.95
CA ARG A 129 -11.40 6.33 17.26
C ARG A 129 -9.98 5.79 17.16
N ILE A 130 -9.13 6.47 16.39
CA ILE A 130 -7.71 6.15 16.22
C ILE A 130 -6.84 7.29 16.74
N ASP A 131 -5.60 6.98 17.06
CA ASP A 131 -4.58 7.94 17.46
C ASP A 131 -3.88 8.49 16.19
N PRO A 132 -4.00 9.80 15.88
CA PRO A 132 -3.42 10.39 14.66
C PRO A 132 -1.88 10.40 14.67
N ASP A 133 -1.24 10.32 15.84
CA ASP A 133 0.21 10.32 15.98
C ASP A 133 0.81 8.91 15.89
N ARG A 134 -0.03 7.88 15.82
CA ARG A 134 0.35 6.47 15.74
C ARG A 134 -0.18 5.77 14.49
N LEU A 135 -0.05 6.44 13.34
CA LEU A 135 -0.42 5.84 12.06
C LEU A 135 0.70 4.96 11.51
N GLY A 136 0.34 3.78 11.01
CA GLY A 136 1.18 2.97 10.13
C GLY A 136 0.92 3.30 8.66
N LEU A 137 1.95 3.12 7.82
CA LEU A 137 1.84 3.26 6.36
C LEU A 137 2.29 1.96 5.70
N MET A 138 1.49 1.46 4.77
CA MET A 138 1.85 0.26 4.02
C MET A 138 1.56 0.39 2.53
N GLY A 139 2.13 -0.52 1.75
CA GLY A 139 1.85 -0.64 0.33
C GLY A 139 2.61 -1.80 -0.30
N ALA A 140 2.22 -2.18 -1.51
CA ALA A 140 2.88 -3.24 -2.26
C ALA A 140 3.25 -2.76 -3.67
N SER A 141 4.42 -3.18 -4.19
CA SER A 141 4.87 -2.83 -5.55
C SER A 141 4.87 -1.30 -5.76
N ALA A 142 4.14 -0.80 -6.73
CA ALA A 142 3.97 0.64 -6.96
C ALA A 142 3.39 1.37 -5.73
N GLY A 143 2.45 0.76 -4.98
CA GLY A 143 1.96 1.29 -3.71
C GLY A 143 3.05 1.31 -2.65
N GLY A 144 3.92 0.30 -2.62
CA GLY A 144 5.10 0.27 -1.77
C GLY A 144 6.12 1.36 -2.10
N HIS A 145 6.34 1.64 -3.40
CA HIS A 145 7.15 2.77 -3.86
C HIS A 145 6.59 4.11 -3.33
N LEU A 146 5.30 4.37 -3.54
CA LEU A 146 4.66 5.60 -3.09
C LEU A 146 4.65 5.71 -1.55
N ALA A 147 4.45 4.60 -0.83
CA ALA A 147 4.55 4.58 0.63
C ALA A 147 5.97 4.94 1.12
N CYS A 148 7.02 4.33 0.52
CA CYS A 148 8.40 4.68 0.83
C CYS A 148 8.67 6.16 0.55
N LEU A 149 8.28 6.66 -0.62
CA LEU A 149 8.55 8.03 -1.04
C LEU A 149 7.84 9.04 -0.13
N ALA A 150 6.56 8.84 0.17
CA ALA A 150 5.82 9.68 1.11
C ALA A 150 6.46 9.72 2.50
N ALA A 151 6.89 8.56 3.03
CA ALA A 151 7.47 8.47 4.35
C ALA A 151 8.81 9.18 4.49
N VAL A 152 9.70 9.09 3.46
CA VAL A 152 11.02 9.75 3.52
C VAL A 152 10.98 11.24 3.17
N THR A 153 9.87 11.72 2.57
CA THR A 153 9.64 13.14 2.25
C THR A 153 8.57 13.78 3.13
N ALA A 154 8.13 13.07 4.18
CA ALA A 154 7.08 13.55 5.08
C ALA A 154 7.43 14.90 5.71
N THR A 155 6.41 15.74 5.87
CA THR A 155 6.51 16.99 6.62
C THR A 155 6.01 16.78 8.03
N LEU A 156 6.78 17.24 9.03
CA LEU A 156 6.32 17.31 10.40
C LEU A 156 5.23 18.37 10.50
N GLY A 157 4.21 18.13 11.33
CA GLY A 157 3.20 19.13 11.64
C GLY A 157 3.86 20.35 12.29
N GLU A 158 3.59 21.54 11.77
CA GLU A 158 4.03 22.77 12.43
C GLU A 158 3.07 23.10 13.57
N SER A 159 3.61 23.15 14.79
CA SER A 159 2.93 23.82 15.89
C SER A 159 2.92 25.31 15.59
N SER A 160 1.79 25.84 15.13
CA SER A 160 1.65 27.29 14.99
C SER A 160 1.82 27.92 16.38
N GLY A 161 2.91 28.66 16.56
CA GLY A 161 3.13 29.45 17.78
C GLY A 161 2.11 30.60 17.93
N ASP A 162 1.16 30.71 17.00
CA ASP A 162 0.06 31.67 17.00
C ASP A 162 -1.25 30.92 17.27
N ASN A 163 -1.91 31.24 18.39
CA ASN A 163 -3.09 30.51 18.87
C ASN A 163 -4.33 30.63 17.94
N ASP A 164 -4.25 31.39 16.86
CA ASP A 164 -5.36 31.64 15.92
C ASP A 164 -5.14 31.05 14.51
N ALA A 165 -3.95 30.47 14.18
CA ALA A 165 -3.73 29.81 12.91
C ALA A 165 -3.93 28.29 13.07
N PRO A 166 -4.67 27.61 12.16
CA PRO A 166 -4.79 26.16 12.21
C PRO A 166 -3.40 25.54 12.07
N SER A 167 -3.02 24.70 13.03
CA SER A 167 -1.80 23.90 12.99
C SER A 167 -1.76 23.12 11.69
N ALA A 168 -0.72 23.26 10.88
CA ALA A 168 -0.57 22.48 9.66
C ALA A 168 -0.36 21.02 10.05
N VAL A 169 -1.35 20.15 9.78
CA VAL A 169 -1.27 18.73 10.06
C VAL A 169 -0.16 18.11 9.22
N GLY A 170 0.83 17.51 9.86
CA GLY A 170 1.94 16.83 9.20
C GLY A 170 1.50 15.57 8.44
N THR A 171 2.42 15.06 7.61
CA THR A 171 2.22 13.81 6.86
C THR A 171 3.09 12.67 7.38
N ASP A 172 3.78 12.92 8.49
CA ASP A 172 4.58 11.93 9.20
C ASP A 172 3.74 10.74 9.66
N VAL A 173 4.36 9.57 9.62
CA VAL A 173 3.79 8.30 10.10
C VAL A 173 4.74 7.64 11.08
N ARG A 174 4.21 6.83 11.98
CA ARG A 174 4.99 6.21 13.05
C ARG A 174 5.86 5.05 12.56
N ALA A 175 5.41 4.31 11.55
CA ALA A 175 6.10 3.14 11.02
C ALA A 175 5.64 2.83 9.59
N VAL A 176 6.51 2.20 8.79
CA VAL A 176 6.25 1.85 7.38
C VAL A 176 6.56 0.38 7.14
N ALA A 177 5.62 -0.36 6.53
CA ALA A 177 5.85 -1.74 6.12
C ALA A 177 5.44 -1.94 4.66
N VAL A 178 6.35 -2.40 3.81
CA VAL A 178 6.12 -2.49 2.36
C VAL A 178 6.54 -3.83 1.77
N PHE A 179 5.81 -4.23 0.73
CA PHE A 179 6.11 -5.42 -0.04
C PHE A 179 6.74 -5.05 -1.38
N PHE A 180 7.89 -5.62 -1.68
CA PHE A 180 8.61 -5.54 -2.97
C PHE A 180 8.55 -4.16 -3.66
N PRO A 181 8.93 -3.06 -2.96
CA PRO A 181 8.86 -1.73 -3.51
C PRO A 181 9.99 -1.45 -4.52
N PRO A 182 9.74 -0.79 -5.66
CA PRO A 182 10.77 -0.04 -6.37
C PRO A 182 11.29 1.11 -5.47
N THR A 183 12.59 1.32 -5.39
CA THR A 183 13.17 2.33 -4.49
C THR A 183 14.28 3.17 -5.11
N ASP A 184 14.82 2.72 -6.25
CA ASP A 184 15.93 3.38 -6.94
C ASP A 184 15.82 3.19 -8.46
N PHE A 185 15.41 4.24 -9.17
CA PHE A 185 15.35 4.23 -10.64
C PHE A 185 16.68 4.63 -11.30
N LEU A 186 17.67 5.03 -10.53
CA LEU A 186 19.05 5.26 -11.02
C LEU A 186 19.87 3.96 -11.05
N ASP A 187 19.42 2.93 -10.30
CA ASP A 187 20.00 1.59 -10.32
C ASP A 187 18.91 0.56 -10.08
N PHE A 188 18.32 0.04 -11.14
CA PHE A 188 17.26 -0.96 -11.08
C PHE A 188 17.80 -2.31 -11.55
N GLY A 189 18.19 -3.16 -10.60
CA GLY A 189 18.80 -4.47 -10.89
C GLY A 189 20.19 -4.37 -11.54
N GLY A 190 20.97 -3.35 -11.21
CA GLY A 190 22.31 -3.11 -11.79
C GLY A 190 22.31 -2.30 -13.09
N GLN A 191 21.17 -1.75 -13.48
CA GLN A 191 21.04 -0.94 -14.69
C GLN A 191 20.35 0.39 -14.38
N VAL A 192 20.86 1.47 -15.01
CA VAL A 192 20.16 2.78 -15.00
C VAL A 192 18.92 2.66 -15.88
N VAL A 193 17.77 3.10 -15.36
CA VAL A 193 16.56 3.15 -16.17
C VAL A 193 16.66 4.30 -17.18
N ASP A 194 16.59 3.98 -18.46
CA ASP A 194 16.54 5.00 -19.52
C ASP A 194 15.10 5.49 -19.72
N ALA A 195 14.78 6.64 -19.14
CA ALA A 195 13.47 7.28 -19.31
C ALA A 195 13.17 7.72 -20.76
N ARG A 196 14.17 7.74 -21.66
CA ARG A 196 14.00 8.03 -23.10
C ARG A 196 13.71 6.79 -23.93
N ALA A 197 13.95 5.59 -23.34
CA ALA A 197 13.68 4.35 -24.06
C ALA A 197 12.18 4.17 -24.34
N ASP A 198 11.87 3.59 -25.49
CA ASP A 198 10.49 3.22 -25.87
C ASP A 198 10.13 1.79 -25.44
N ASP A 199 10.92 1.20 -24.54
CA ASP A 199 10.51 -0.03 -23.84
C ASP A 199 9.44 0.26 -22.79
N GLY A 200 8.73 -0.81 -22.36
CA GLY A 200 7.60 -0.66 -21.45
C GLY A 200 7.97 -0.05 -20.10
N PHE A 201 9.18 -0.32 -19.57
CA PHE A 201 9.60 0.19 -18.26
C PHE A 201 10.14 1.63 -18.36
N GLY A 202 10.91 1.96 -19.40
CA GLY A 202 11.34 3.34 -19.68
C GLY A 202 10.16 4.30 -19.85
N GLN A 203 9.10 3.85 -20.56
CA GLN A 203 7.85 4.63 -20.70
C GLN A 203 7.15 4.86 -19.35
N VAL A 204 7.07 3.84 -18.49
CA VAL A 204 6.48 3.97 -17.15
C VAL A 204 7.27 4.98 -16.32
N VAL A 205 8.59 4.84 -16.24
CA VAL A 205 9.43 5.74 -15.44
C VAL A 205 9.41 7.17 -16.00
N ARG A 206 9.37 7.34 -17.33
CA ARG A 206 9.13 8.64 -17.97
C ARG A 206 7.81 9.26 -17.52
N GLY A 207 6.71 8.50 -17.52
CA GLY A 207 5.40 8.99 -17.05
C GLY A 207 5.40 9.39 -15.58
N LEU A 208 6.15 8.69 -14.74
CA LEU A 208 6.28 9.01 -13.31
C LEU A 208 7.10 10.28 -13.06
N ALA A 209 8.23 10.44 -13.77
CA ALA A 209 9.15 11.55 -13.56
C ALA A 209 8.79 12.80 -14.38
N PHE A 210 8.15 12.62 -15.52
CA PHE A 210 7.84 13.68 -16.49
C PHE A 210 6.37 13.55 -16.98
N PRO A 211 5.38 13.81 -16.14
CA PRO A 211 3.96 13.66 -16.52
C PRO A 211 3.53 14.60 -17.64
N GLN A 212 4.26 15.71 -17.84
CA GLN A 212 4.06 16.66 -18.96
C GLN A 212 4.84 16.28 -20.22
N GLY A 213 5.54 15.14 -20.21
CA GLY A 213 6.39 14.63 -21.27
C GLY A 213 7.84 15.04 -21.12
N LEU A 214 8.73 14.14 -21.50
CA LEU A 214 10.18 14.38 -21.59
C LEU A 214 10.49 15.00 -22.97
N ARG A 215 11.17 16.12 -23.01
CA ARG A 215 11.49 16.87 -24.24
C ARG A 215 13.01 16.99 -24.43
N ASP A 216 13.56 18.17 -24.14
CA ASP A 216 14.97 18.52 -24.38
C ASP A 216 15.80 18.51 -23.08
N GLU A 217 15.32 17.85 -22.02
CA GLU A 217 16.02 17.76 -20.74
C GLU A 217 17.38 17.09 -20.93
N SER A 218 18.41 17.68 -20.33
CA SER A 218 19.76 17.12 -20.29
C SER A 218 19.79 15.84 -19.43
N ASP A 219 20.83 15.03 -19.59
CA ASP A 219 21.02 13.81 -18.77
C ASP A 219 21.07 14.13 -17.27
N LEU A 220 21.60 15.30 -16.91
CA LEU A 220 21.62 15.77 -15.54
C LEU A 220 20.22 16.05 -15.00
N GLU A 221 19.34 16.66 -15.79
CA GLU A 221 17.95 16.95 -15.40
C GLU A 221 17.15 15.67 -15.29
N VAL A 222 17.34 14.74 -16.23
CA VAL A 222 16.71 13.39 -16.15
C VAL A 222 17.16 12.67 -14.88
N SER A 223 18.48 12.64 -14.61
CA SER A 223 19.01 12.00 -13.40
C SER A 223 18.47 12.64 -12.11
N LYS A 224 18.33 13.98 -12.07
CA LYS A 224 17.72 14.67 -10.93
C LYS A 224 16.26 14.30 -10.75
N ALA A 225 15.48 14.26 -11.83
CA ALA A 225 14.07 13.88 -11.77
C ALA A 225 13.89 12.44 -11.29
N LEU A 226 14.68 11.49 -11.80
CA LEU A 226 14.68 10.10 -11.33
C LEU A 226 15.07 9.99 -9.86
N LYS A 227 16.05 10.80 -9.41
CA LYS A 227 16.43 10.83 -8.00
C LYS A 227 15.29 11.29 -7.09
N LEU A 228 14.50 12.30 -7.52
CA LEU A 228 13.38 12.84 -6.75
C LEU A 228 12.25 11.81 -6.53
N ILE A 229 12.13 10.83 -7.41
CA ILE A 229 11.15 9.75 -7.30
C ILE A 229 11.76 8.43 -6.81
N SER A 230 13.03 8.44 -6.37
CA SER A 230 13.75 7.27 -5.86
C SER A 230 13.94 7.37 -4.34
N PRO A 231 13.04 6.78 -3.53
CA PRO A 231 13.05 6.96 -2.07
C PRO A 231 14.37 6.59 -1.40
N ALA A 232 15.12 5.62 -1.91
CA ALA A 232 16.42 5.23 -1.35
C ALA A 232 17.46 6.37 -1.34
N HIS A 233 17.30 7.37 -2.22
CA HIS A 233 18.17 8.56 -2.29
C HIS A 233 17.71 9.73 -1.42
N LEU A 234 16.53 9.61 -0.78
CA LEU A 234 15.88 10.69 -0.03
C LEU A 234 15.77 10.36 1.47
N VAL A 235 16.27 9.20 1.89
CA VAL A 235 16.31 8.79 3.30
C VAL A 235 17.08 9.81 4.14
N THR A 236 16.54 10.12 5.33
CA THR A 236 17.15 11.02 6.31
C THR A 236 17.16 10.36 7.70
N PRO A 237 17.92 10.88 8.67
CA PRO A 237 17.87 10.39 10.05
C PRO A 237 16.49 10.51 10.72
N GLN A 238 15.58 11.28 10.15
CA GLN A 238 14.19 11.46 10.62
C GLN A 238 13.21 10.47 9.99
N SER A 239 13.67 9.65 9.04
CA SER A 239 12.82 8.60 8.44
C SER A 239 12.33 7.62 9.51
N PRO A 240 11.04 7.20 9.46
CA PRO A 240 10.47 6.31 10.46
C PRO A 240 11.09 4.90 10.39
N PRO A 241 10.79 3.99 11.34
CA PRO A 241 11.10 2.58 11.22
C PRO A 241 10.49 1.94 9.97
N PHE A 242 11.26 1.07 9.30
CA PHE A 242 10.83 0.36 8.09
C PHE A 242 10.89 -1.17 8.25
N LEU A 243 9.85 -1.85 7.76
CA LEU A 243 9.86 -3.27 7.42
C LEU A 243 9.73 -3.43 5.91
N LEU A 244 10.70 -4.07 5.28
CA LEU A 244 10.71 -4.41 3.87
C LEU A 244 10.48 -5.93 3.75
N ILE A 245 9.57 -6.37 2.88
CA ILE A 245 9.29 -7.78 2.63
C ILE A 245 9.39 -8.03 1.13
N HIS A 246 10.27 -8.96 0.70
CA HIS A 246 10.56 -9.16 -0.71
C HIS A 246 10.83 -10.62 -1.05
N GLY A 247 10.37 -11.08 -2.20
CA GLY A 247 10.68 -12.40 -2.72
C GLY A 247 12.03 -12.44 -3.45
N ASP A 248 12.84 -13.49 -3.24
CA ASP A 248 14.15 -13.62 -3.90
C ASP A 248 14.06 -14.12 -5.36
N ALA A 249 12.85 -14.52 -5.80
CA ALA A 249 12.57 -14.92 -7.18
C ALA A 249 11.60 -13.95 -7.88
N ASP A 250 11.53 -12.67 -7.43
CA ASP A 250 10.69 -11.64 -8.03
C ASP A 250 11.20 -11.28 -9.44
N PRO A 251 10.39 -11.54 -10.50
CA PRO A 251 10.79 -11.25 -11.88
C PRO A 251 10.46 -9.81 -12.32
N VAL A 252 9.80 -9.01 -11.48
CA VAL A 252 9.30 -7.67 -11.82
C VAL A 252 10.13 -6.59 -11.13
N VAL A 253 10.27 -6.71 -9.82
CA VAL A 253 11.08 -5.78 -9.00
C VAL A 253 12.25 -6.57 -8.41
N PRO A 254 13.49 -6.27 -8.81
CA PRO A 254 14.65 -6.95 -8.26
C PRO A 254 14.74 -6.81 -6.73
N LEU A 255 15.06 -7.88 -6.00
CA LEU A 255 15.29 -7.85 -4.55
C LEU A 255 16.30 -6.75 -4.14
N GLN A 256 17.24 -6.42 -5.02
CA GLN A 256 18.20 -5.34 -4.87
C GLN A 256 17.51 -4.00 -4.50
N GLN A 257 16.30 -3.75 -4.94
CA GLN A 257 15.56 -2.52 -4.60
C GLN A 257 15.27 -2.41 -3.09
N SER A 258 14.80 -3.49 -2.46
CA SER A 258 14.64 -3.53 -1.00
C SER A 258 15.98 -3.48 -0.25
N GLN A 259 17.03 -4.10 -0.79
CA GLN A 259 18.38 -4.04 -0.20
C GLN A 259 18.93 -2.61 -0.23
N ARG A 260 18.76 -1.88 -1.34
CA ARG A 260 19.15 -0.46 -1.47
C ARG A 260 18.45 0.43 -0.44
N MET A 261 17.15 0.23 -0.27
CA MET A 261 16.37 0.97 0.73
C MET A 261 16.83 0.65 2.16
N LEU A 262 17.04 -0.63 2.47
CA LEU A 262 17.59 -1.07 3.77
C LEU A 262 18.93 -0.42 4.06
N ASP A 263 19.86 -0.47 3.10
CA ASP A 263 21.21 0.10 3.24
C ASP A 263 21.16 1.61 3.51
N ALA A 264 20.32 2.33 2.76
CA ALA A 264 20.13 3.76 2.94
C ALA A 264 19.58 4.11 4.32
N LEU A 265 18.58 3.36 4.81
CA LEU A 265 18.00 3.54 6.15
C LEU A 265 19.00 3.26 7.25
N ILE A 266 19.77 2.16 7.16
CA ILE A 266 20.83 1.83 8.14
C ILE A 266 21.93 2.88 8.12
N GLN A 267 22.37 3.36 6.96
CA GLN A 267 23.38 4.42 6.83
C GLN A 267 22.91 5.74 7.46
N ALA A 268 21.62 6.04 7.39
CA ALA A 268 21.02 7.20 8.05
C ALA A 268 20.84 7.01 9.57
N GLY A 269 21.09 5.80 10.09
CA GLY A 269 20.93 5.47 11.53
C GLY A 269 19.50 5.12 11.92
N GLY A 270 18.59 4.91 10.94
CA GLY A 270 17.20 4.53 11.18
C GLY A 270 17.02 3.03 11.39
N PRO A 271 16.01 2.60 12.18
CA PRO A 271 15.69 1.18 12.34
C PRO A 271 15.01 0.65 11.07
N ALA A 272 15.57 -0.42 10.49
CA ALA A 272 15.02 -1.06 9.31
C ALA A 272 15.27 -2.58 9.35
N GLU A 273 14.29 -3.32 8.84
CA GLU A 273 14.31 -4.79 8.73
C GLU A 273 13.96 -5.20 7.30
N LEU A 274 14.63 -6.24 6.79
CA LEU A 274 14.31 -6.87 5.50
C LEU A 274 14.01 -8.35 5.72
N ILE A 275 12.81 -8.75 5.33
CA ILE A 275 12.41 -10.16 5.27
C ILE A 275 12.45 -10.63 3.82
N VAL A 276 13.25 -11.66 3.54
CA VAL A 276 13.35 -12.25 2.21
C VAL A 276 12.56 -13.54 2.16
N LYS A 277 11.51 -13.57 1.32
CA LYS A 277 10.71 -14.77 1.06
C LYS A 277 11.43 -15.64 0.03
N LYS A 278 11.93 -16.79 0.47
CA LYS A 278 12.58 -17.74 -0.43
C LYS A 278 11.61 -18.28 -1.49
N GLY A 279 11.98 -18.15 -2.76
CA GLY A 279 11.16 -18.53 -3.91
C GLY A 279 9.94 -17.65 -4.14
N GLY A 280 9.79 -16.54 -3.40
CA GLY A 280 8.71 -15.58 -3.58
C GLY A 280 8.84 -14.82 -4.91
N GLY A 281 7.74 -14.73 -5.66
CA GLY A 281 7.60 -13.95 -6.90
C GLY A 281 7.00 -12.55 -6.67
N HIS A 282 6.21 -12.06 -7.65
CA HIS A 282 5.56 -10.73 -7.60
C HIS A 282 4.06 -10.79 -7.95
N PRO A 283 3.14 -10.99 -6.97
CA PRO A 283 3.31 -11.47 -5.59
C PRO A 283 3.47 -13.00 -5.52
N TRP A 284 3.38 -13.57 -4.32
CA TRP A 284 3.33 -15.03 -4.11
C TRP A 284 2.04 -15.47 -3.41
N LEU A 285 1.68 -16.77 -3.57
CA LEU A 285 0.37 -17.28 -3.13
C LEU A 285 0.15 -17.22 -1.61
N THR A 286 1.22 -17.38 -0.83
CA THR A 286 1.14 -17.38 0.65
C THR A 286 1.44 -16.01 1.27
N MET A 287 1.30 -14.93 0.51
CA MET A 287 1.61 -13.57 0.96
C MET A 287 0.88 -13.18 2.25
N HIS A 288 -0.29 -13.77 2.50
CA HIS A 288 -1.05 -13.57 3.75
C HIS A 288 -0.28 -14.01 5.02
N GLU A 289 0.71 -14.90 4.89
CA GLU A 289 1.59 -15.28 6.01
C GLU A 289 2.48 -14.09 6.41
N GLU A 290 3.06 -13.41 5.42
CA GLU A 290 3.89 -12.24 5.64
C GLU A 290 3.07 -11.00 6.01
N VAL A 291 1.79 -10.91 5.61
CA VAL A 291 0.86 -9.89 6.11
C VAL A 291 0.63 -10.05 7.62
N LYS A 292 0.59 -11.27 8.16
CA LYS A 292 0.52 -11.49 9.62
C LYS A 292 1.81 -11.02 10.30
N VAL A 293 2.97 -11.36 9.73
CA VAL A 293 4.26 -10.87 10.25
C VAL A 293 4.33 -9.35 10.26
N MET A 294 3.81 -8.71 9.22
CA MET A 294 3.69 -7.25 9.13
C MET A 294 2.75 -6.70 10.21
N ALA A 295 1.60 -7.33 10.47
CA ALA A 295 0.67 -6.92 11.54
C ALA A 295 1.33 -7.02 12.91
N ASP A 296 2.02 -8.12 13.21
CA ASP A 296 2.81 -8.28 14.45
C ASP A 296 3.91 -7.23 14.59
N TRP A 297 4.53 -6.84 13.48
CA TRP A 297 5.55 -5.79 13.47
C TRP A 297 4.92 -4.41 13.75
N PHE A 298 3.78 -4.08 13.12
CA PHE A 298 3.05 -2.86 13.43
C PHE A 298 2.61 -2.80 14.88
N ASN A 299 2.13 -3.91 15.48
CA ASN A 299 1.78 -3.96 16.91
C ASN A 299 2.96 -3.48 17.76
N ARG A 300 4.18 -3.97 17.48
CA ARG A 300 5.39 -3.55 18.24
C ARG A 300 5.76 -2.09 18.03
N GLN A 301 5.62 -1.57 16.80
CA GLN A 301 6.06 -0.20 16.46
C GLN A 301 5.03 0.87 16.88
N LEU A 302 3.74 0.56 16.77
CA LEU A 302 2.67 1.52 17.02
C LEU A 302 2.20 1.53 18.48
N GLU A 303 2.36 0.42 19.22
CA GLU A 303 2.04 0.36 20.66
C GLU A 303 3.17 0.89 21.55
N ALA A 304 4.41 0.93 21.06
CA ALA A 304 5.54 1.49 21.80
C ALA A 304 5.29 2.98 22.11
N LYS A 305 5.27 3.30 23.45
CA LYS A 305 5.07 4.66 23.96
C LYS A 305 6.32 5.52 23.77
#